data_ef538b9aef0d8b7f030b6c94fb3ae79c
#
_entry.id   ef538b9aef0d8b7f030b6c94fb3ae79c
#
_cell.length_a   1.000
_cell.length_b   1.000
_cell.length_c   1.000
_cell.angle_alpha   90.00
_cell.angle_beta   90.00
_cell.angle_gamma   90.00
#
_symmetry.space_group_name_H-M   'P 1'
#
loop_
_entity.id
_entity.type
_entity.pdbx_description
1 polymer ?
#
loop_
_entity_poly.entity_id
_entity_poly.type
_entity_poly.pdbx_seq_one_letter_code
_entity_poly.pdbx_strand_id
1 'polypeptide(L)'
;MEEENTTVNRKNARDIHPKKVSAMEEKDNSSSFAVEGNEGNGGATNKKSGVAVEKNNKSQQQQRQKVYFGFLSEQHVALIIVFFTLVRLFVRYHFRPSTFITCTEDQPLVEEKENFLNFLDYEKIRKCTLNHPRLQVPSTLSSASFSKTRGFVVKFNKEGVDSFLNHPDYGDCFGDLFKKMQLPETNAYVFNALLCELSDYDEWKNNKTSVGLHLDQTVGLQGLKADHQFLAHQVNVFYVDVAPDMKGGELEGWRYGKGDLKRLDVLTPHMSIKPEKNKLVMFRGDSFHQVKAYHTADSAAKRLSLVLEQYKISDEFVPNTVVWMEALKQNMTMM
;
A
#
# COMPACT_ATOMS: atom_id res chain seq x y z
N MET A 1 -53.99 -23.54 13.05
CA MET A 1 -54.73 -23.02 11.90
C MET A 1 -55.19 -21.63 12.29
N GLU A 2 -54.41 -20.63 11.94
CA GLU A 2 -54.82 -19.22 11.82
C GLU A 2 -53.65 -18.49 11.15
N GLU A 3 -53.89 -18.12 9.88
CA GLU A 3 -52.97 -17.34 9.06
C GLU A 3 -53.17 -15.86 9.38
N GLU A 4 -52.17 -15.17 9.90
CA GLU A 4 -52.17 -13.73 10.03
C GLU A 4 -51.48 -13.08 8.84
N ASN A 5 -52.33 -12.52 7.97
CA ASN A 5 -51.96 -11.71 6.80
C ASN A 5 -51.54 -10.30 7.23
N THR A 6 -50.25 -9.99 7.17
CA THR A 6 -49.78 -8.60 7.42
C THR A 6 -49.52 -7.87 6.11
N THR A 7 -50.45 -7.01 5.76
CA THR A 7 -50.45 -6.14 4.59
C THR A 7 -49.44 -4.95 4.86
N VAL A 8 -48.36 -4.89 4.10
CA VAL A 8 -47.42 -3.74 4.14
C VAL A 8 -47.89 -2.65 3.20
N ASN A 9 -48.17 -1.51 3.79
CA ASN A 9 -48.66 -0.27 3.15
C ASN A 9 -47.48 0.48 2.51
N ARG A 10 -47.42 0.50 1.16
CA ARG A 10 -46.50 1.38 0.39
C ARG A 10 -47.18 2.70 0.14
N LYS A 11 -46.74 3.77 0.77
CA LYS A 11 -46.93 5.18 0.28
C LYS A 11 -45.83 6.06 0.84
N ASN A 12 -45.00 6.60 -0.04
CA ASN A 12 -44.54 7.98 -0.14
C ASN A 12 -43.17 8.06 -0.79
N ALA A 13 -43.13 8.02 -2.10
CA ALA A 13 -42.05 8.60 -2.89
C ALA A 13 -42.24 10.12 -2.92
N ARG A 14 -41.28 10.88 -2.41
CA ARG A 14 -41.20 12.33 -2.61
C ARG A 14 -40.16 12.62 -3.69
N ASP A 15 -40.63 13.21 -4.75
CA ASP A 15 -39.81 13.79 -5.82
C ASP A 15 -38.86 14.86 -5.27
N ILE A 16 -37.56 14.67 -5.48
CA ILE A 16 -36.55 15.70 -5.21
C ILE A 16 -36.04 16.23 -6.55
N HIS A 17 -36.45 17.46 -6.90
CA HIS A 17 -35.94 18.20 -8.04
C HIS A 17 -34.44 18.56 -7.87
N PRO A 18 -33.62 18.48 -8.93
CA PRO A 18 -32.23 18.91 -8.88
C PRO A 18 -32.15 20.47 -8.96
N LYS A 19 -31.49 21.06 -7.96
CA LYS A 19 -31.11 22.48 -8.01
C LYS A 19 -29.93 22.68 -8.97
N LYS A 20 -30.14 23.61 -9.93
CA LYS A 20 -29.08 24.18 -10.78
C LYS A 20 -28.03 24.87 -9.92
N VAL A 21 -26.78 24.48 -10.10
CA VAL A 21 -25.62 25.22 -9.58
C VAL A 21 -25.09 26.10 -10.71
N SER A 22 -25.04 27.39 -10.44
CA SER A 22 -24.48 28.41 -11.32
C SER A 22 -22.97 28.37 -11.33
N ALA A 23 -22.38 28.50 -12.53
CA ALA A 23 -20.96 28.65 -12.74
C ALA A 23 -20.43 29.95 -12.11
N MET A 24 -19.37 29.84 -11.32
CA MET A 24 -18.55 30.98 -10.89
C MET A 24 -17.30 31.05 -11.79
N GLU A 25 -17.10 32.20 -12.40
CA GLU A 25 -15.93 32.58 -13.18
C GLU A 25 -14.67 32.63 -12.27
N GLU A 26 -13.65 31.95 -12.68
CA GLU A 26 -12.32 31.98 -12.07
C GLU A 26 -11.48 33.09 -12.73
N LYS A 27 -11.10 34.10 -11.95
CA LYS A 27 -10.19 35.16 -12.36
C LYS A 27 -8.77 34.72 -12.16
N ASP A 28 -8.00 34.62 -13.22
CA ASP A 28 -6.55 34.53 -13.24
C ASP A 28 -5.90 35.71 -12.53
N ASN A 29 -5.09 35.41 -11.53
CA ASN A 29 -4.15 36.35 -10.94
C ASN A 29 -2.73 35.75 -10.99
N SER A 30 -2.02 36.06 -12.07
CA SER A 30 -0.58 35.86 -12.18
C SER A 30 0.15 37.00 -11.46
N SER A 31 0.80 36.68 -10.34
CA SER A 31 1.79 37.58 -9.73
C SER A 31 3.19 36.98 -9.83
N SER A 32 3.99 37.61 -10.66
CA SER A 32 5.42 37.43 -10.77
C SER A 32 6.13 37.92 -9.51
N PHE A 33 6.91 37.06 -8.86
CA PHE A 33 7.88 37.48 -7.84
C PHE A 33 9.28 37.60 -8.46
N ALA A 34 9.79 38.81 -8.47
CA ALA A 34 11.18 39.15 -8.73
C ALA A 34 12.02 38.85 -7.48
N VAL A 35 13.15 38.18 -7.66
CA VAL A 35 14.18 37.99 -6.62
C VAL A 35 15.21 39.07 -6.80
N GLU A 36 15.29 39.99 -5.87
CA GLU A 36 16.37 40.96 -5.75
C GLU A 36 17.62 40.30 -5.17
N GLY A 37 18.74 40.55 -5.87
CA GLY A 37 20.07 40.15 -5.40
C GLY A 37 20.54 41.06 -4.29
N ASN A 38 21.26 40.50 -3.33
CA ASN A 38 21.99 41.24 -2.30
C ASN A 38 23.48 41.01 -2.52
N GLU A 39 24.14 42.07 -2.93
CA GLU A 39 25.62 42.17 -3.02
C GLU A 39 26.20 42.40 -1.61
N GLY A 40 27.09 41.54 -1.18
CA GLY A 40 27.88 41.65 0.05
C GLY A 40 29.37 41.66 -0.26
N ASN A 41 29.98 42.83 -0.14
CA ASN A 41 31.36 43.22 -0.36
C ASN A 41 32.31 42.66 0.73
N GLY A 42 33.54 42.29 0.36
CA GLY A 42 34.63 42.33 1.34
C GLY A 42 35.67 41.20 1.30
N GLY A 43 36.91 41.50 0.87
CA GLY A 43 38.08 40.81 1.36
C GLY A 43 39.03 40.24 0.30
N ALA A 44 39.90 41.09 -0.21
CA ALA A 44 41.06 40.69 -1.00
C ALA A 44 42.15 40.03 -0.16
N THR A 45 42.62 38.86 -0.51
CA THR A 45 43.99 38.41 -0.23
C THR A 45 44.54 37.55 -1.38
N ASN A 46 45.69 37.97 -1.85
CA ASN A 46 46.55 37.40 -2.88
C ASN A 46 46.91 35.91 -2.62
N LYS A 47 46.66 35.02 -3.59
CA LYS A 47 47.52 33.87 -3.85
C LYS A 47 47.51 33.53 -5.35
N LYS A 48 48.44 34.17 -6.09
CA LYS A 48 48.88 33.71 -7.41
C LYS A 48 49.92 32.61 -7.19
N SER A 49 49.61 31.37 -7.50
CA SER A 49 50.54 30.35 -8.03
C SER A 49 49.90 28.94 -7.86
N GLY A 50 49.11 28.48 -8.78
CA GLY A 50 48.54 27.12 -8.74
C GLY A 50 47.67 26.76 -9.95
N VAL A 51 47.37 27.69 -10.82
CA VAL A 51 46.35 27.49 -11.88
C VAL A 51 46.89 26.82 -13.15
N ALA A 52 48.23 26.77 -13.36
CA ALA A 52 48.80 26.25 -14.61
C ALA A 52 48.88 24.72 -14.67
N VAL A 53 48.99 23.99 -13.54
CA VAL A 53 49.16 22.54 -13.53
C VAL A 53 47.81 21.82 -13.62
N GLU A 54 46.73 22.43 -13.11
CA GLU A 54 45.40 21.75 -13.09
C GLU A 54 44.67 21.79 -14.45
N LYS A 55 44.95 22.79 -15.30
CA LYS A 55 44.37 22.87 -16.66
C LYS A 55 44.91 21.79 -17.59
N ASN A 56 46.19 21.40 -17.46
CA ASN A 56 46.76 20.35 -18.32
C ASN A 56 46.23 18.94 -17.97
N ASN A 57 45.94 18.69 -16.71
CA ASN A 57 45.38 17.39 -16.32
C ASN A 57 43.93 17.22 -16.77
N LYS A 58 43.11 18.26 -16.75
CA LYS A 58 41.71 18.17 -17.21
C LYS A 58 41.62 17.98 -18.74
N SER A 59 42.54 18.60 -19.51
CA SER A 59 42.58 18.43 -20.98
C SER A 59 43.02 17.01 -21.39
N GLN A 60 43.95 16.40 -20.68
CA GLN A 60 44.38 15.02 -20.93
C GLN A 60 43.33 13.99 -20.48
N GLN A 61 42.59 14.27 -19.42
CA GLN A 61 41.51 13.40 -18.97
C GLN A 61 40.28 13.45 -19.91
N GLN A 62 39.96 14.65 -20.44
CA GLN A 62 38.93 14.80 -21.46
C GLN A 62 39.33 14.17 -22.80
N GLN A 63 40.60 14.23 -23.19
CA GLN A 63 41.10 13.54 -24.40
C GLN A 63 41.09 12.01 -24.23
N ARG A 64 41.42 11.46 -23.05
CA ARG A 64 41.32 10.02 -22.78
C ARG A 64 39.89 9.52 -22.79
N GLN A 65 38.94 10.31 -22.30
CA GLN A 65 37.49 9.89 -22.40
C GLN A 65 36.95 9.93 -23.84
N LYS A 66 37.45 10.85 -24.69
CA LYS A 66 37.06 10.87 -26.12
C LYS A 66 37.59 9.68 -26.95
N VAL A 67 38.76 9.13 -26.57
CA VAL A 67 39.36 8.00 -27.29
C VAL A 67 38.60 6.68 -27.06
N TYR A 68 37.94 6.50 -25.92
CA TYR A 68 37.17 5.27 -25.66
C TYR A 68 35.80 5.21 -26.36
N PHE A 69 35.23 6.35 -26.76
CA PHE A 69 33.93 6.39 -27.48
C PHE A 69 34.08 6.44 -29.01
N GLY A 70 35.31 6.57 -29.50
CA GLY A 70 35.58 6.72 -30.94
C GLY A 70 35.50 5.43 -31.79
N PHE A 71 35.30 4.25 -31.19
CA PHE A 71 35.29 2.98 -31.90
C PHE A 71 33.90 2.49 -32.35
N LEU A 72 32.83 3.07 -31.85
CA LEU A 72 31.48 2.70 -32.26
C LEU A 72 30.93 3.82 -33.15
N SER A 73 30.68 3.49 -34.42
CA SER A 73 29.94 4.41 -35.30
C SER A 73 28.53 4.63 -34.72
N GLU A 74 27.89 5.75 -35.04
CA GLU A 74 26.50 6.05 -34.59
C GLU A 74 25.54 4.89 -34.95
N GLN A 75 25.80 4.19 -36.06
CA GLN A 75 25.02 3.01 -36.44
C GLN A 75 25.17 1.85 -35.45
N HIS A 76 26.39 1.60 -34.93
CA HIS A 76 26.59 0.55 -33.92
C HIS A 76 25.92 0.90 -32.59
N VAL A 77 25.94 2.16 -32.18
CA VAL A 77 25.23 2.62 -30.98
C VAL A 77 23.73 2.43 -31.14
N ALA A 78 23.18 2.82 -32.26
CA ALA A 78 21.75 2.59 -32.57
C ALA A 78 21.38 1.11 -32.57
N LEU A 79 22.20 0.24 -33.17
CA LEU A 79 21.98 -1.21 -33.15
C LEU A 79 22.02 -1.81 -31.73
N ILE A 80 22.94 -1.34 -30.90
CA ILE A 80 23.03 -1.76 -29.49
C ILE A 80 21.77 -1.36 -28.71
N ILE A 81 21.29 -0.14 -28.88
CA ILE A 81 20.06 0.34 -28.25
C ILE A 81 18.86 -0.48 -28.71
N VAL A 82 18.72 -0.72 -30.00
CA VAL A 82 17.65 -1.56 -30.56
C VAL A 82 17.73 -2.98 -30.00
N PHE A 83 18.92 -3.58 -29.98
CA PHE A 83 19.12 -4.92 -29.43
C PHE A 83 18.70 -5.01 -27.94
N PHE A 84 19.20 -4.10 -27.08
CA PHE A 84 18.79 -4.10 -25.67
C PHE A 84 17.30 -3.82 -25.49
N THR A 85 16.70 -2.99 -26.33
CA THR A 85 15.25 -2.74 -26.30
C THR A 85 14.47 -4.01 -26.66
N LEU A 86 14.89 -4.73 -27.72
CA LEU A 86 14.27 -5.99 -28.12
C LEU A 86 14.45 -7.09 -27.06
N VAL A 87 15.65 -7.21 -26.49
CA VAL A 87 15.91 -8.15 -25.37
C VAL A 87 15.04 -7.82 -24.18
N ARG A 88 14.92 -6.53 -23.82
CA ARG A 88 14.05 -6.09 -22.72
C ARG A 88 12.57 -6.38 -22.99
N LEU A 89 12.10 -6.18 -24.23
CA LEU A 89 10.74 -6.51 -24.64
C LEU A 89 10.52 -8.03 -24.63
N PHE A 90 11.48 -8.80 -25.12
CA PHE A 90 11.44 -10.27 -25.12
C PHE A 90 11.38 -10.82 -23.68
N VAL A 91 12.29 -10.37 -22.80
CA VAL A 91 12.29 -10.75 -21.39
C VAL A 91 10.95 -10.36 -20.73
N ARG A 92 10.46 -9.15 -20.99
CA ARG A 92 9.19 -8.66 -20.44
C ARG A 92 7.97 -9.44 -20.93
N TYR A 93 8.02 -9.98 -22.14
CA TYR A 93 6.94 -10.77 -22.74
C TYR A 93 6.97 -12.23 -22.27
N HIS A 94 8.15 -12.87 -22.25
CA HIS A 94 8.29 -14.29 -21.92
C HIS A 94 8.42 -14.59 -20.42
N PHE A 95 8.83 -13.62 -19.62
CA PHE A 95 9.00 -13.77 -18.17
C PHE A 95 7.98 -12.93 -17.36
N ARG A 96 6.74 -12.79 -17.89
CA ARG A 96 5.66 -12.24 -17.07
C ARG A 96 5.30 -13.26 -16.01
N PRO A 97 5.25 -12.85 -14.73
CA PRO A 97 4.80 -13.74 -13.69
C PRO A 97 3.36 -14.18 -13.97
N SER A 98 3.09 -15.47 -13.78
CA SER A 98 1.73 -15.98 -13.77
C SER A 98 1.02 -15.47 -12.52
N THR A 99 -0.06 -14.71 -12.70
CA THR A 99 -0.86 -14.21 -11.58
C THR A 99 -2.03 -15.14 -11.33
N PHE A 100 -2.09 -15.70 -10.13
CA PHE A 100 -3.16 -16.59 -9.70
C PHE A 100 -4.20 -15.78 -8.93
N ILE A 101 -5.43 -15.77 -9.45
CA ILE A 101 -6.58 -15.09 -8.88
C ILE A 101 -7.60 -16.17 -8.52
N THR A 102 -8.00 -16.23 -7.27
CA THR A 102 -8.95 -17.23 -6.75
C THR A 102 -10.31 -16.63 -6.38
N CYS A 103 -10.44 -15.30 -6.43
CA CYS A 103 -11.72 -14.62 -6.27
C CYS A 103 -12.65 -14.95 -7.44
N THR A 104 -13.94 -15.11 -7.15
CA THR A 104 -14.98 -15.34 -8.14
C THR A 104 -15.81 -14.09 -8.39
N GLU A 105 -16.49 -13.99 -9.53
CA GLU A 105 -17.24 -12.77 -9.89
C GLU A 105 -18.50 -12.57 -9.04
N ASP A 106 -19.06 -13.63 -8.50
CA ASP A 106 -20.20 -13.65 -7.59
C ASP A 106 -19.85 -13.23 -6.15
N GLN A 107 -18.54 -13.26 -5.80
CA GLN A 107 -18.07 -12.75 -4.52
C GLN A 107 -18.23 -11.21 -4.49
N PRO A 108 -18.86 -10.64 -3.43
CA PRO A 108 -19.04 -9.21 -3.31
C PRO A 108 -17.68 -8.49 -3.30
N LEU A 109 -17.64 -7.31 -3.94
CA LEU A 109 -16.40 -6.52 -3.98
C LEU A 109 -15.95 -6.13 -2.57
N VAL A 110 -16.90 -5.75 -1.73
CA VAL A 110 -16.68 -5.35 -0.33
C VAL A 110 -17.90 -5.67 0.52
N GLU A 111 -17.65 -6.05 1.77
CA GLU A 111 -18.63 -6.17 2.84
C GLU A 111 -18.12 -5.43 4.07
N GLU A 112 -19.03 -4.79 4.80
CA GLU A 112 -18.73 -4.06 6.04
C GLU A 112 -19.55 -4.65 7.19
N LYS A 113 -18.91 -4.82 8.36
CA LYS A 113 -19.57 -5.22 9.60
C LYS A 113 -19.25 -4.21 10.70
N GLU A 114 -20.23 -3.39 11.01
CA GLU A 114 -20.17 -2.46 12.13
C GLU A 114 -20.21 -3.21 13.47
N ASN A 115 -19.52 -2.70 14.49
CA ASN A 115 -19.49 -3.29 15.83
C ASN A 115 -19.21 -4.80 15.79
N PHE A 116 -18.19 -5.19 15.02
CA PHE A 116 -17.90 -6.61 14.70
C PHE A 116 -17.64 -7.45 15.95
N LEU A 117 -16.99 -6.90 16.96
CA LEU A 117 -16.74 -7.54 18.23
C LEU A 117 -17.66 -6.93 19.31
N ASN A 118 -18.02 -7.75 20.30
CA ASN A 118 -18.58 -7.19 21.53
C ASN A 118 -17.56 -6.28 22.23
N PHE A 119 -18.02 -5.45 23.15
CA PHE A 119 -17.19 -4.46 23.81
C PHE A 119 -15.95 -5.06 24.51
N LEU A 120 -16.08 -6.18 25.21
CA LEU A 120 -14.97 -6.80 25.96
C LEU A 120 -13.90 -7.36 25.04
N ASP A 121 -14.30 -8.08 23.99
CA ASP A 121 -13.39 -8.61 22.98
C ASP A 121 -12.68 -7.46 22.25
N TYR A 122 -13.41 -6.42 21.89
CA TYR A 122 -12.83 -5.25 21.22
C TYR A 122 -11.79 -4.56 22.10
N GLU A 123 -12.08 -4.26 23.36
CA GLU A 123 -11.13 -3.61 24.26
C GLU A 123 -9.91 -4.50 24.56
N LYS A 124 -10.07 -5.83 24.64
CA LYS A 124 -8.95 -6.77 24.73
C LYS A 124 -8.03 -6.61 23.51
N ILE A 125 -8.58 -6.70 22.30
CA ILE A 125 -7.80 -6.58 21.05
C ILE A 125 -7.14 -5.19 20.96
N ARG A 126 -7.89 -4.14 21.27
CA ARG A 126 -7.37 -2.78 21.24
C ARG A 126 -6.19 -2.59 22.19
N LYS A 127 -6.31 -3.03 23.43
CA LYS A 127 -5.24 -2.97 24.43
C LYS A 127 -4.01 -3.78 24.01
N CYS A 128 -4.21 -5.00 23.54
CA CYS A 128 -3.14 -5.85 23.02
C CYS A 128 -2.40 -5.17 21.86
N THR A 129 -3.14 -4.67 20.87
CA THR A 129 -2.52 -4.07 19.69
C THR A 129 -1.73 -2.80 20.03
N LEU A 130 -2.32 -1.90 20.85
CA LEU A 130 -1.67 -0.65 21.23
C LEU A 130 -0.41 -0.85 22.07
N ASN A 131 -0.35 -1.91 22.87
CA ASN A 131 0.80 -2.25 23.73
C ASN A 131 1.76 -3.24 23.08
N HIS A 132 1.49 -3.69 21.85
CA HIS A 132 2.34 -4.67 21.20
C HIS A 132 3.75 -4.10 20.94
N PRO A 133 4.83 -4.79 21.37
CA PRO A 133 6.19 -4.23 21.34
C PRO A 133 6.66 -3.90 19.90
N ARG A 134 6.12 -4.59 18.91
CA ARG A 134 6.47 -4.38 17.51
C ARG A 134 5.64 -3.31 16.78
N LEU A 135 4.69 -2.67 17.45
CA LEU A 135 3.88 -1.63 16.81
C LEU A 135 4.71 -0.40 16.41
N GLN A 136 5.82 -0.16 17.12
CA GLN A 136 6.71 0.98 16.86
C GLN A 136 7.77 0.71 15.79
N VAL A 137 7.87 -0.52 15.31
CA VAL A 137 8.83 -0.91 14.27
C VAL A 137 8.25 -0.52 12.90
N PRO A 138 9.06 0.08 11.99
CA PRO A 138 8.61 0.32 10.62
C PRO A 138 8.13 -0.97 9.97
N SER A 139 7.00 -0.90 9.26
CA SER A 139 6.41 -2.05 8.58
C SER A 139 7.40 -2.68 7.60
N THR A 140 7.42 -4.03 7.57
CA THR A 140 8.25 -4.82 6.65
C THR A 140 7.54 -5.17 5.34
N LEU A 141 6.32 -4.68 5.13
CA LEU A 141 5.63 -4.75 3.85
C LEU A 141 6.37 -3.91 2.80
N SER A 142 5.98 -4.02 1.54
CA SER A 142 6.63 -3.31 0.43
C SER A 142 6.95 -1.85 0.79
N SER A 143 8.22 -1.49 0.76
CA SER A 143 8.71 -0.19 1.22
C SER A 143 8.07 1.00 0.48
N ALA A 144 7.73 0.83 -0.80
CA ALA A 144 7.17 1.91 -1.62
C ALA A 144 5.75 2.30 -1.18
N SER A 145 4.85 1.32 -1.00
CA SER A 145 3.45 1.56 -0.65
C SER A 145 3.23 1.76 0.86
N PHE A 146 4.10 1.21 1.71
CA PHE A 146 3.94 1.17 3.16
C PHE A 146 4.97 2.02 3.93
N SER A 147 5.66 2.95 3.25
CA SER A 147 6.73 3.76 3.85
C SER A 147 6.28 4.60 5.06
N LYS A 148 4.99 4.95 5.13
CA LYS A 148 4.36 5.72 6.23
C LYS A 148 3.60 4.83 7.21
N THR A 149 3.97 3.56 7.31
CA THR A 149 3.32 2.63 8.23
C THR A 149 4.32 1.99 9.18
N ARG A 150 3.83 1.66 10.39
CA ARG A 150 4.53 0.89 11.41
C ARG A 150 3.70 -0.32 11.80
N GLY A 151 4.33 -1.33 12.35
CA GLY A 151 3.66 -2.51 12.82
C GLY A 151 4.43 -3.79 12.55
N PHE A 152 3.78 -4.90 12.81
CA PHE A 152 4.34 -6.23 12.60
C PHE A 152 3.67 -6.93 11.42
N VAL A 153 4.36 -7.92 10.86
CA VAL A 153 3.86 -8.81 9.81
C VAL A 153 4.22 -10.24 10.17
N VAL A 154 3.22 -11.11 10.22
CA VAL A 154 3.38 -12.54 10.44
C VAL A 154 2.78 -13.28 9.26
N LYS A 155 3.51 -14.24 8.71
CA LYS A 155 3.08 -15.09 7.61
C LYS A 155 3.08 -16.53 8.05
N PHE A 156 2.03 -17.27 7.69
CA PHE A 156 1.93 -18.68 8.02
C PHE A 156 0.95 -19.39 7.07
N ASN A 157 1.13 -20.68 6.93
CA ASN A 157 0.19 -21.52 6.21
C ASN A 157 -0.75 -22.25 7.18
N LYS A 158 -1.58 -23.15 6.66
CA LYS A 158 -2.52 -23.93 7.47
C LYS A 158 -1.85 -24.75 8.59
N GLU A 159 -0.65 -25.27 8.33
CA GLU A 159 0.12 -26.02 9.34
C GLU A 159 0.66 -25.11 10.46
N GLY A 160 0.92 -23.83 10.13
CA GLY A 160 1.39 -22.83 11.07
C GLY A 160 0.31 -22.18 11.92
N VAL A 161 -0.98 -22.47 11.68
CA VAL A 161 -2.10 -21.90 12.46
C VAL A 161 -1.96 -22.17 13.94
N ASP A 162 -1.60 -23.40 14.33
CA ASP A 162 -1.40 -23.73 15.74
C ASP A 162 -0.23 -22.96 16.35
N SER A 163 0.84 -22.70 15.56
CA SER A 163 1.95 -21.86 16.00
C SER A 163 1.49 -20.42 16.25
N PHE A 164 0.62 -19.88 15.41
CA PHE A 164 0.05 -18.55 15.62
C PHE A 164 -0.84 -18.50 16.86
N LEU A 165 -1.74 -19.47 17.01
CA LEU A 165 -2.71 -19.52 18.11
C LEU A 165 -2.07 -19.73 19.48
N ASN A 166 -0.93 -20.42 19.54
CA ASN A 166 -0.20 -20.69 20.77
C ASN A 166 1.02 -19.76 20.98
N HIS A 167 1.24 -18.80 20.08
CA HIS A 167 2.36 -17.88 20.21
C HIS A 167 2.14 -16.88 21.35
N PRO A 168 3.12 -16.65 22.25
CA PRO A 168 2.94 -15.80 23.42
C PRO A 168 2.58 -14.35 23.09
N ASP A 169 3.08 -13.83 21.95
CA ASP A 169 2.85 -12.45 21.54
C ASP A 169 1.56 -12.27 20.70
N TYR A 170 1.07 -13.35 20.04
CA TYR A 170 -0.02 -13.24 19.08
C TYR A 170 -1.28 -14.03 19.51
N GLY A 171 -1.11 -15.23 20.05
CA GLY A 171 -2.21 -16.16 20.29
C GLY A 171 -3.26 -15.61 21.26
N ASP A 172 -2.84 -15.22 22.46
CA ASP A 172 -3.72 -14.69 23.48
C ASP A 172 -4.40 -13.37 23.06
N CYS A 173 -3.71 -12.58 22.25
CA CYS A 173 -4.20 -11.30 21.79
C CYS A 173 -5.14 -11.43 20.59
N PHE A 174 -4.73 -12.18 19.58
CA PHE A 174 -5.37 -12.12 18.25
C PHE A 174 -5.98 -13.45 17.79
N GLY A 175 -5.76 -14.54 18.52
CA GLY A 175 -6.23 -15.87 18.12
C GLY A 175 -7.73 -15.95 17.89
N ASP A 176 -8.53 -15.37 18.78
CA ASP A 176 -10.00 -15.37 18.65
C ASP A 176 -10.45 -14.47 17.48
N LEU A 177 -9.78 -13.35 17.26
CA LEU A 177 -10.06 -12.49 16.10
C LEU A 177 -9.73 -13.21 14.80
N PHE A 178 -8.57 -13.87 14.72
CA PHE A 178 -8.17 -14.66 13.56
C PHE A 178 -9.23 -15.73 13.23
N LYS A 179 -9.65 -16.53 14.23
CA LYS A 179 -10.70 -17.55 14.04
C LYS A 179 -12.01 -16.99 13.53
N LYS A 180 -12.40 -15.78 13.99
CA LYS A 180 -13.64 -15.11 13.52
C LYS A 180 -13.53 -14.57 12.08
N MET A 181 -12.32 -14.28 11.61
CA MET A 181 -12.09 -13.74 10.26
C MET A 181 -11.68 -14.80 9.25
N GLN A 182 -11.16 -15.95 9.70
CA GLN A 182 -10.62 -17.00 8.84
C GLN A 182 -11.72 -17.62 7.95
N LEU A 183 -11.44 -17.75 6.66
CA LEU A 183 -12.25 -18.50 5.72
C LEU A 183 -11.80 -19.97 5.68
N PRO A 184 -12.73 -20.91 5.65
CA PRO A 184 -12.39 -22.34 5.71
C PRO A 184 -11.66 -22.85 4.45
N GLU A 185 -11.86 -22.22 3.29
CA GLU A 185 -11.25 -22.57 2.02
C GLU A 185 -9.84 -22.02 1.82
N THR A 186 -9.35 -21.19 2.74
CA THR A 186 -8.00 -20.60 2.66
C THR A 186 -6.98 -21.40 3.44
N ASN A 187 -5.72 -21.40 2.99
CA ASN A 187 -4.66 -22.25 3.50
C ASN A 187 -3.31 -21.56 3.70
N ALA A 188 -3.24 -20.26 3.42
CA ALA A 188 -2.08 -19.44 3.75
C ALA A 188 -2.54 -18.03 4.13
N TYR A 189 -1.80 -17.38 5.02
CA TYR A 189 -2.24 -16.16 5.71
C TYR A 189 -1.08 -15.18 5.87
N VAL A 190 -1.41 -13.89 5.78
CA VAL A 190 -0.55 -12.80 6.24
C VAL A 190 -1.36 -11.98 7.24
N PHE A 191 -0.93 -11.98 8.48
CA PHE A 191 -1.55 -11.21 9.55
C PHE A 191 -0.64 -10.05 9.93
N ASN A 192 -1.16 -8.84 9.88
CA ASN A 192 -0.35 -7.67 10.18
C ASN A 192 -1.12 -6.61 10.98
N ALA A 193 -0.38 -5.81 11.75
CA ALA A 193 -0.88 -4.58 12.35
C ALA A 193 -0.29 -3.40 11.58
N LEU A 194 -1.15 -2.50 11.13
CA LEU A 194 -0.78 -1.30 10.41
C LEU A 194 -1.19 -0.05 11.18
N LEU A 195 -0.20 0.61 11.78
CA LEU A 195 -0.31 1.95 12.29
C LEU A 195 0.08 2.92 11.17
N CYS A 196 -0.88 3.62 10.60
CA CYS A 196 -0.59 4.71 9.66
C CYS A 196 -0.09 5.93 10.41
N GLU A 197 0.98 6.54 9.92
CA GLU A 197 1.48 7.81 10.46
C GLU A 197 0.53 8.96 10.09
N LEU A 198 0.41 9.93 10.99
CA LEU A 198 -0.35 11.14 10.74
C LEU A 198 0.26 11.88 9.54
N SER A 199 -0.58 12.26 8.59
CA SER A 199 -0.14 13.01 7.42
C SER A 199 -0.03 14.49 7.74
N ASP A 200 0.91 15.17 7.09
CA ASP A 200 0.93 16.62 7.10
C ASP A 200 -0.36 17.19 6.50
N TYR A 201 -0.75 18.37 6.97
CA TYR A 201 -1.98 19.02 6.51
C TYR A 201 -2.03 19.17 4.98
N ASP A 202 -0.91 19.54 4.37
CA ASP A 202 -0.79 19.69 2.92
C ASP A 202 -0.90 18.34 2.18
N GLU A 203 -0.40 17.27 2.74
CA GLU A 203 -0.55 15.93 2.17
C GLU A 203 -2.00 15.48 2.15
N TRP A 204 -2.70 15.66 3.28
CA TRP A 204 -4.12 15.36 3.36
C TRP A 204 -4.94 16.23 2.39
N LYS A 205 -4.70 17.55 2.38
CA LYS A 205 -5.40 18.51 1.51
C LYS A 205 -5.17 18.21 0.03
N ASN A 206 -3.98 17.77 -0.34
CA ASN A 206 -3.62 17.41 -1.72
C ASN A 206 -3.97 15.95 -2.06
N ASN A 207 -4.83 15.29 -1.30
CA ASN A 207 -5.32 13.94 -1.60
C ASN A 207 -4.22 12.88 -1.72
N LYS A 208 -3.09 13.01 -1.03
CA LYS A 208 -2.04 12.00 -1.00
C LYS A 208 -2.51 10.74 -0.26
N THR A 209 -1.69 9.73 -0.24
CA THR A 209 -2.00 8.43 0.38
C THR A 209 -1.08 8.14 1.56
N SER A 210 -1.63 7.55 2.63
CA SER A 210 -0.86 6.96 3.73
C SER A 210 -0.34 5.57 3.36
N VAL A 211 -1.14 4.81 2.59
CA VAL A 211 -0.71 3.55 1.96
C VAL A 211 -0.94 3.69 0.46
N GLY A 212 0.11 3.53 -0.32
CA GLY A 212 0.07 3.66 -1.78
C GLY A 212 -0.74 2.56 -2.45
N LEU A 213 -1.16 2.82 -3.68
CA LEU A 213 -1.94 1.88 -4.48
C LEU A 213 -1.20 0.56 -4.69
N HIS A 214 -1.83 -0.57 -4.35
CA HIS A 214 -1.25 -1.91 -4.45
C HIS A 214 -2.31 -3.01 -4.56
N LEU A 215 -1.84 -4.23 -4.76
CA LEU A 215 -2.56 -5.49 -4.60
C LEU A 215 -1.90 -6.30 -3.49
N ASP A 216 -2.69 -7.05 -2.72
CA ASP A 216 -2.16 -7.96 -1.72
C ASP A 216 -1.66 -9.25 -2.37
N GLN A 217 -0.34 -9.39 -2.35
CA GLN A 217 0.40 -10.52 -2.91
C GLN A 217 1.61 -10.88 -2.03
N THR A 218 1.47 -10.67 -0.73
CA THR A 218 2.59 -10.68 0.21
C THR A 218 2.86 -12.04 0.81
N VAL A 219 2.03 -13.07 0.52
CA VAL A 219 2.21 -14.42 1.08
C VAL A 219 3.63 -14.94 0.88
N GLY A 220 4.23 -14.68 -0.29
CA GLY A 220 5.58 -15.12 -0.64
C GLY A 220 5.70 -16.65 -0.66
N LEU A 221 6.26 -17.20 -1.73
CA LEU A 221 6.52 -18.64 -1.84
C LEU A 221 8.01 -18.88 -1.86
N GLN A 222 8.47 -19.87 -1.07
CA GLN A 222 9.87 -20.24 -1.00
C GLN A 222 10.22 -21.23 -2.11
N GLY A 223 11.43 -21.12 -2.66
CA GLY A 223 11.96 -22.07 -3.64
C GLY A 223 11.34 -21.97 -5.04
N LEU A 224 10.32 -21.16 -5.24
CA LEU A 224 9.78 -20.87 -6.57
C LEU A 224 10.51 -19.68 -7.20
N LYS A 225 10.66 -19.74 -8.53
CA LYS A 225 11.11 -18.57 -9.29
C LYS A 225 10.09 -17.46 -9.11
N ALA A 226 10.53 -16.20 -9.23
CA ALA A 226 9.70 -15.00 -9.04
C ALA A 226 8.54 -14.84 -10.06
N ASP A 227 8.22 -15.87 -10.81
CA ASP A 227 7.26 -15.94 -11.90
C ASP A 227 5.83 -16.34 -11.44
N HIS A 228 5.63 -16.67 -10.16
CA HIS A 228 4.32 -17.00 -9.61
C HIS A 228 3.89 -15.94 -8.58
N GLN A 229 2.82 -15.24 -8.88
CA GLN A 229 2.20 -14.25 -7.99
C GLN A 229 0.82 -14.75 -7.58
N PHE A 230 0.59 -14.89 -6.29
CA PHE A 230 -0.72 -15.23 -5.75
C PHE A 230 -1.34 -13.97 -5.16
N LEU A 231 -2.50 -13.57 -5.68
CA LEU A 231 -3.31 -12.54 -5.04
C LEU A 231 -4.07 -13.14 -3.86
N ALA A 232 -4.32 -12.34 -2.85
CA ALA A 232 -5.18 -12.77 -1.75
C ALA A 232 -6.56 -13.20 -2.31
N HIS A 233 -7.17 -14.20 -1.69
CA HIS A 233 -8.55 -14.58 -1.98
C HIS A 233 -9.52 -13.57 -1.37
N GLN A 234 -9.23 -13.16 -0.13
CA GLN A 234 -9.95 -12.13 0.60
C GLN A 234 -8.99 -11.38 1.51
N VAL A 235 -9.25 -10.10 1.68
CA VAL A 235 -8.55 -9.24 2.65
C VAL A 235 -9.56 -8.74 3.67
N ASN A 236 -9.21 -8.90 4.93
CA ASN A 236 -9.99 -8.41 6.07
C ASN A 236 -9.23 -7.28 6.75
N VAL A 237 -9.86 -6.13 6.89
CA VAL A 237 -9.31 -4.96 7.61
C VAL A 237 -10.20 -4.68 8.82
N PHE A 238 -9.66 -4.92 10.00
CA PHE A 238 -10.34 -4.62 11.26
C PHE A 238 -9.76 -3.32 11.86
N TYR A 239 -10.61 -2.31 12.02
CA TYR A 239 -10.18 -1.03 12.57
C TYR A 239 -10.15 -1.07 14.11
N VAL A 240 -8.94 -1.00 14.65
CA VAL A 240 -8.66 -1.08 16.08
C VAL A 240 -8.77 0.27 16.77
N ASP A 241 -8.16 1.30 16.20
CA ASP A 241 -8.20 2.65 16.75
C ASP A 241 -8.27 3.68 15.63
N VAL A 242 -9.20 4.61 15.77
CA VAL A 242 -9.49 5.66 14.79
C VAL A 242 -9.86 6.92 15.55
N ALA A 243 -9.25 8.06 15.21
CA ALA A 243 -9.62 9.32 15.84
C ALA A 243 -11.07 9.68 15.53
N PRO A 244 -11.84 10.17 16.51
CA PRO A 244 -13.26 10.50 16.31
C PRO A 244 -13.46 11.69 15.34
N ASP A 245 -12.48 12.58 15.26
CA ASP A 245 -12.48 13.77 14.41
C ASP A 245 -11.67 13.57 13.12
N MET A 246 -11.28 12.32 12.80
CA MET A 246 -10.48 12.00 11.61
C MET A 246 -11.18 12.43 10.33
N LYS A 247 -10.44 13.15 9.50
CA LYS A 247 -10.80 13.51 8.12
C LYS A 247 -9.85 12.82 7.16
N GLY A 248 -10.36 12.17 6.12
CA GLY A 248 -9.58 11.30 5.26
C GLY A 248 -9.38 9.91 5.88
N GLY A 249 -8.36 9.20 5.43
CA GLY A 249 -8.05 7.85 5.90
C GLY A 249 -8.94 6.77 5.30
N GLU A 250 -9.77 7.09 4.31
CA GLU A 250 -10.62 6.14 3.62
C GLU A 250 -9.78 5.04 2.96
N LEU A 251 -10.30 3.82 3.01
CA LEU A 251 -9.85 2.70 2.19
C LEU A 251 -10.58 2.80 0.85
N GLU A 252 -9.86 3.12 -0.19
CA GLU A 252 -10.39 3.16 -1.55
C GLU A 252 -9.96 1.93 -2.33
N GLY A 253 -10.84 1.41 -3.20
CA GLY A 253 -10.52 0.25 -4.00
C GLY A 253 -11.17 0.23 -5.37
N TRP A 254 -10.49 -0.48 -6.29
CA TRP A 254 -10.87 -0.66 -7.68
C TRP A 254 -10.85 -2.13 -8.03
N ARG A 255 -11.87 -2.60 -8.75
CA ARG A 255 -11.89 -3.96 -9.27
C ARG A 255 -10.71 -4.16 -10.23
N TYR A 256 -10.03 -5.29 -10.12
CA TYR A 256 -8.94 -5.64 -11.04
C TYR A 256 -9.48 -5.76 -12.47
N GLY A 257 -8.99 -4.87 -13.36
CA GLY A 257 -9.27 -4.93 -14.80
C GLY A 257 -7.97 -5.16 -15.55
N LYS A 258 -7.91 -6.23 -16.35
CA LYS A 258 -6.77 -6.46 -17.26
C LYS A 258 -6.73 -5.29 -18.27
N GLY A 259 -5.88 -4.29 -18.04
CA GLY A 259 -5.59 -3.24 -19.00
C GLY A 259 -5.56 -1.81 -18.52
N ASP A 260 -6.22 -1.48 -17.41
CA ASP A 260 -6.42 -0.09 -16.99
C ASP A 260 -5.54 0.41 -15.83
N LEU A 261 -4.48 -0.33 -15.49
CA LEU A 261 -3.55 0.03 -14.39
C LEU A 261 -2.99 1.47 -14.48
N LYS A 262 -2.91 2.03 -15.68
CA LYS A 262 -2.39 3.38 -15.91
C LYS A 262 -3.42 4.49 -15.68
N ARG A 263 -4.67 4.13 -15.37
CA ARG A 263 -5.79 5.06 -15.21
C ARG A 263 -6.46 4.99 -13.84
N LEU A 264 -5.95 4.17 -12.93
CA LEU A 264 -6.59 3.98 -11.62
C LEU A 264 -6.60 5.24 -10.75
N ASP A 265 -5.60 6.11 -10.93
CA ASP A 265 -5.51 7.42 -10.27
C ASP A 265 -6.56 8.43 -10.76
N VAL A 266 -7.13 8.20 -11.95
CA VAL A 266 -8.16 9.07 -12.57
C VAL A 266 -9.57 8.50 -12.41
N LEU A 267 -9.70 7.20 -12.10
CA LEU A 267 -10.99 6.54 -11.98
C LEU A 267 -11.60 6.75 -10.59
N THR A 268 -12.89 7.03 -10.54
CA THR A 268 -13.65 6.99 -9.28
C THR A 268 -13.51 5.59 -8.66
N PRO A 269 -13.12 5.48 -7.37
CA PRO A 269 -13.03 4.20 -6.72
C PRO A 269 -14.38 3.48 -6.70
N HIS A 270 -14.35 2.16 -6.88
CA HIS A 270 -15.54 1.31 -6.79
C HIS A 270 -16.00 1.09 -5.35
N MET A 271 -15.08 1.27 -4.40
CA MET A 271 -15.37 1.31 -2.97
C MET A 271 -14.58 2.44 -2.32
N SER A 272 -15.19 3.14 -1.37
CA SER A 272 -14.55 4.14 -0.52
C SER A 272 -15.12 4.02 0.89
N ILE A 273 -14.33 3.46 1.80
CA ILE A 273 -14.76 3.04 3.12
C ILE A 273 -14.13 3.94 4.18
N LYS A 274 -14.97 4.61 4.93
CA LYS A 274 -14.52 5.42 6.07
C LYS A 274 -14.08 4.52 7.23
N PRO A 275 -12.87 4.74 7.80
CA PRO A 275 -12.44 3.99 8.97
C PRO A 275 -13.29 4.35 10.19
N GLU A 276 -13.72 3.34 10.94
CA GLU A 276 -14.47 3.47 12.19
C GLU A 276 -14.06 2.39 13.17
N LYS A 277 -13.99 2.73 14.46
CA LYS A 277 -13.60 1.77 15.51
C LYS A 277 -14.52 0.56 15.53
N ASN A 278 -13.94 -0.63 15.71
CA ASN A 278 -14.67 -1.89 15.77
C ASN A 278 -15.46 -2.24 14.50
N LYS A 279 -15.04 -1.69 13.36
CA LYS A 279 -15.56 -2.04 12.03
C LYS A 279 -14.64 -3.08 11.39
N LEU A 280 -15.21 -4.12 10.82
CA LEU A 280 -14.54 -5.07 9.94
C LEU A 280 -14.95 -4.78 8.49
N VAL A 281 -13.97 -4.60 7.63
CA VAL A 281 -14.16 -4.51 6.18
C VAL A 281 -13.52 -5.73 5.54
N MET A 282 -14.28 -6.43 4.71
CA MET A 282 -13.83 -7.57 3.94
C MET A 282 -13.95 -7.24 2.47
N PHE A 283 -12.90 -7.41 1.70
CA PHE A 283 -12.93 -7.15 0.27
C PHE A 283 -12.16 -8.20 -0.52
N ARG A 284 -12.47 -8.29 -1.81
CA ARG A 284 -11.82 -9.21 -2.72
C ARG A 284 -10.34 -8.89 -2.85
N GLY A 285 -9.48 -9.90 -2.74
CA GLY A 285 -8.03 -9.73 -2.80
C GLY A 285 -7.48 -9.36 -4.18
N ASP A 286 -8.30 -9.48 -5.24
CA ASP A 286 -7.97 -8.99 -6.59
C ASP A 286 -8.30 -7.50 -6.80
N SER A 287 -8.61 -6.78 -5.73
CA SER A 287 -8.90 -5.34 -5.78
C SER A 287 -7.64 -4.53 -5.58
N PHE A 288 -7.31 -3.64 -6.53
CA PHE A 288 -6.37 -2.58 -6.25
C PHE A 288 -6.94 -1.70 -5.16
N HIS A 289 -6.11 -1.34 -4.18
CA HIS A 289 -6.57 -0.51 -3.09
C HIS A 289 -5.45 0.38 -2.55
N GLN A 290 -5.88 1.43 -1.86
CA GLN A 290 -5.02 2.40 -1.21
C GLN A 290 -5.69 2.95 0.04
N VAL A 291 -4.91 3.61 0.89
CA VAL A 291 -5.43 4.35 2.05
C VAL A 291 -5.09 5.81 1.88
N LYS A 292 -6.10 6.66 1.92
CA LYS A 292 -5.94 8.12 1.84
C LYS A 292 -5.14 8.64 3.04
N ALA A 293 -4.43 9.72 2.81
CA ALA A 293 -3.87 10.51 3.88
C ALA A 293 -4.98 11.01 4.82
N TYR A 294 -4.68 11.11 6.11
CA TYR A 294 -5.66 11.58 7.08
C TYR A 294 -5.11 12.71 7.94
N HIS A 295 -6.03 13.51 8.43
CA HIS A 295 -5.76 14.61 9.34
C HIS A 295 -6.71 14.55 10.54
N THR A 296 -6.23 14.94 11.71
CA THR A 296 -6.99 15.05 12.95
C THR A 296 -6.40 16.19 13.79
N ALA A 297 -7.20 16.80 14.65
CA ALA A 297 -6.75 17.85 15.55
C ALA A 297 -5.84 17.31 16.66
N ASP A 298 -6.02 16.04 17.06
CA ASP A 298 -5.20 15.39 18.06
C ASP A 298 -4.00 14.68 17.42
N SER A 299 -2.80 15.23 17.61
CA SER A 299 -1.56 14.65 17.11
C SER A 299 -1.20 13.28 17.72
N ALA A 300 -1.79 12.93 18.87
CA ALA A 300 -1.63 11.61 19.48
C ALA A 300 -2.61 10.56 18.92
N ALA A 301 -3.62 11.01 18.20
CA ALA A 301 -4.60 10.12 17.59
C ALA A 301 -3.97 9.26 16.48
N LYS A 302 -4.49 8.03 16.35
CA LYS A 302 -3.92 7.02 15.48
C LYS A 302 -4.98 6.50 14.51
N ARG A 303 -4.51 6.01 13.36
CA ARG A 303 -5.26 5.13 12.49
C ARG A 303 -4.58 3.77 12.50
N LEU A 304 -5.12 2.87 13.31
CA LEU A 304 -4.58 1.54 13.55
C LEU A 304 -5.57 0.48 13.08
N SER A 305 -5.11 -0.42 12.25
CA SER A 305 -5.87 -1.57 11.77
C SER A 305 -5.09 -2.86 11.92
N LEU A 306 -5.81 -3.97 12.08
CA LEU A 306 -5.31 -5.32 11.90
C LEU A 306 -5.80 -5.81 10.54
N VAL A 307 -4.89 -6.37 9.75
CA VAL A 307 -5.19 -6.86 8.41
C VAL A 307 -4.89 -8.35 8.35
N LEU A 308 -5.82 -9.11 7.80
CA LEU A 308 -5.66 -10.53 7.49
C LEU A 308 -5.86 -10.73 5.99
N GLU A 309 -4.75 -10.94 5.29
CA GLU A 309 -4.76 -11.41 3.91
C GLU A 309 -4.91 -12.94 3.93
N GLN A 310 -5.86 -13.47 3.20
CA GLN A 310 -6.17 -14.89 3.15
C GLN A 310 -5.99 -15.41 1.74
N TYR A 311 -5.23 -16.48 1.59
CA TYR A 311 -4.86 -17.05 0.30
C TYR A 311 -5.42 -18.45 0.14
N LYS A 312 -5.88 -18.74 -1.06
CA LYS A 312 -6.26 -20.09 -1.50
C LYS A 312 -5.18 -20.58 -2.47
N ILE A 313 -4.14 -21.18 -1.92
CA ILE A 313 -3.01 -21.72 -2.69
C ILE A 313 -3.36 -23.12 -3.14
N SER A 314 -3.14 -23.44 -4.44
CA SER A 314 -3.33 -24.79 -4.95
C SER A 314 -2.34 -25.78 -4.30
N ASP A 315 -2.76 -27.03 -4.12
CA ASP A 315 -2.04 -28.06 -3.38
C ASP A 315 -0.59 -28.26 -3.85
N GLU A 316 -0.34 -28.07 -5.13
CA GLU A 316 1.01 -28.16 -5.73
C GLU A 316 1.98 -27.10 -5.19
N PHE A 317 1.49 -25.93 -4.76
CA PHE A 317 2.30 -24.82 -4.25
C PHE A 317 2.25 -24.67 -2.72
N VAL A 318 1.36 -25.37 -2.03
CA VAL A 318 1.30 -25.33 -0.55
C VAL A 318 2.65 -25.69 0.09
N PRO A 319 3.42 -26.69 -0.38
CA PRO A 319 4.74 -26.98 0.17
C PRO A 319 5.76 -25.83 0.07
N ASN A 320 5.50 -24.86 -0.79
CA ASN A 320 6.35 -23.67 -0.96
C ASN A 320 5.92 -22.52 -0.04
N THR A 321 4.78 -22.62 0.65
CA THR A 321 4.35 -21.62 1.63
C THR A 321 5.15 -21.76 2.92
N VAL A 322 5.31 -20.65 3.64
CA VAL A 322 5.98 -20.69 4.94
C VAL A 322 5.03 -21.22 6.00
N VAL A 323 5.52 -22.19 6.80
CA VAL A 323 4.77 -22.70 7.96
C VAL A 323 4.60 -21.58 9.00
N TRP A 324 5.69 -20.86 9.29
CA TRP A 324 5.70 -19.74 10.21
C TRP A 324 6.86 -18.78 9.89
N MET A 325 6.58 -17.48 9.83
CA MET A 325 7.61 -16.45 9.67
C MET A 325 7.12 -15.12 10.23
N GLU A 326 7.93 -14.52 11.09
CA GLU A 326 7.81 -13.11 11.41
C GLU A 326 8.72 -12.30 10.47
N ALA A 327 8.13 -11.36 9.74
CA ALA A 327 8.92 -10.49 8.88
C ALA A 327 9.64 -9.43 9.75
N LEU A 328 10.93 -9.61 9.95
CA LEU A 328 11.79 -8.62 10.60
C LEU A 328 12.54 -7.83 9.53
N LYS A 329 12.65 -6.50 9.69
CA LYS A 329 13.66 -5.75 8.95
C LYS A 329 15.02 -6.30 9.39
N GLN A 330 15.68 -7.06 8.51
CA GLN A 330 17.10 -7.30 8.67
C GLN A 330 17.77 -5.92 8.66
N ASN A 331 18.40 -5.53 9.77
CA ASN A 331 19.37 -4.46 9.75
C ASN A 331 20.42 -4.88 8.73
N MET A 332 20.35 -4.31 7.53
CA MET A 332 21.48 -4.34 6.62
C MET A 332 22.58 -3.49 7.27
N THR A 333 23.28 -4.08 8.23
CA THR A 333 24.62 -3.64 8.60
C THR A 333 25.45 -4.00 7.38
N MET A 334 25.69 -3.00 6.52
CA MET A 334 26.72 -3.12 5.50
C MET A 334 28.03 -3.35 6.25
N MET A 335 28.57 -4.57 6.14
CA MET A 335 29.96 -4.85 6.37
C MET A 335 30.76 -4.43 5.12
#